data_142f2fa5fe987343067e99a343cbba80
#
_entry.id   142f2fa5fe987343067e99a343cbba80
#
_cell.length_a   1.000
_cell.length_b   1.000
_cell.length_c   1.000
_cell.angle_alpha   90.00
_cell.angle_beta   90.00
_cell.angle_gamma   90.00
#
_symmetry.space_group_name_H-M   'P 1'
#
loop_
_entity.id
_entity.type
_entity.pdbx_description
1 polymer ?
#
loop_
_entity_poly.entity_id
_entity_poly.type
_entity_poly.pdbx_seq_one_letter_code
_entity_poly.pdbx_strand_id
1 'polypeptide(L)'
;MNNINIDDIRQDDELAKCVSEWGWKYHHIGIPTTMTFPDEKYLPSFKIYVSGFSESPFGIEWMRYETGCPIHPLIQQVAHIAFEVDNI
;
A
#
# COMPACT_ATOMS: atom_id res chain seq x y z
N MET A 1 29.45 -0.24 -13.90
CA MET A 1 28.18 -0.92 -13.60
C MET A 1 28.45 -2.22 -12.89
N ASN A 2 27.77 -2.47 -11.80
CA ASN A 2 27.96 -3.70 -11.05
C ASN A 2 27.26 -4.85 -11.76
N ASN A 3 27.94 -5.98 -11.86
CA ASN A 3 27.33 -7.19 -12.37
C ASN A 3 26.54 -7.86 -11.24
N ILE A 4 25.31 -8.18 -11.53
CA ILE A 4 24.46 -8.90 -10.59
C ILE A 4 24.62 -10.39 -10.90
N ASN A 5 25.05 -11.16 -9.90
CA ASN A 5 25.09 -12.60 -10.01
C ASN A 5 23.65 -13.13 -9.89
N ILE A 6 23.25 -13.99 -10.79
CA ILE A 6 21.90 -14.55 -10.77
C ILE A 6 21.59 -15.29 -9.47
N ASP A 7 22.61 -15.85 -8.80
CA ASP A 7 22.44 -16.53 -7.52
C ASP A 7 22.10 -15.55 -6.39
N ASP A 8 22.38 -14.27 -6.58
CA ASP A 8 22.03 -13.23 -5.61
C ASP A 8 20.59 -12.74 -5.79
N ILE A 9 19.92 -13.12 -6.87
CA ILE A 9 18.53 -12.78 -7.11
C ILE A 9 17.67 -13.83 -6.43
N ARG A 10 16.75 -13.35 -5.60
CA ARG A 10 15.82 -14.25 -4.92
C ARG A 10 14.99 -15.02 -5.93
N GLN A 11 15.02 -16.34 -5.82
CA GLN A 11 14.31 -17.25 -6.73
C GLN A 11 13.42 -18.20 -5.93
N ASP A 12 12.54 -17.64 -5.12
CA ASP A 12 11.61 -18.43 -4.32
C ASP A 12 10.46 -18.91 -5.20
N ASP A 13 10.24 -20.21 -5.21
CA ASP A 13 9.07 -20.80 -5.87
C ASP A 13 7.83 -20.76 -4.98
N GLU A 14 8.03 -20.46 -3.71
CA GLU A 14 6.95 -20.45 -2.73
C GLU A 14 6.39 -19.05 -2.53
N LEU A 15 5.08 -18.97 -2.46
CA LEU A 15 4.41 -17.72 -2.07
C LEU A 15 4.54 -17.53 -0.56
N ALA A 16 4.44 -16.28 -0.10
CA ALA A 16 4.38 -15.99 1.32
C ALA A 16 3.20 -16.74 1.96
N LYS A 17 3.37 -17.20 3.19
CA LYS A 17 2.34 -17.98 3.89
C LYS A 17 1.00 -17.25 3.98
N CYS A 18 1.02 -15.93 4.13
CA CYS A 18 -0.22 -15.15 4.19
C CYS A 18 -1.03 -15.28 2.90
N VAL A 19 -0.37 -15.51 1.77
CA VAL A 19 -1.04 -15.71 0.47
C VAL A 19 -1.39 -17.18 0.27
N SER A 20 -0.41 -18.10 0.44
CA SER A 20 -0.60 -19.52 0.12
C SER A 20 -1.45 -20.27 1.13
N GLU A 21 -1.33 -19.96 2.42
CA GLU A 21 -2.01 -20.68 3.50
C GLU A 21 -3.20 -19.91 4.05
N TRP A 22 -3.13 -18.57 4.14
CA TRP A 22 -4.17 -17.75 4.76
C TRP A 22 -5.10 -17.09 3.76
N GLY A 23 -4.77 -17.16 2.47
CA GLY A 23 -5.62 -16.60 1.42
C GLY A 23 -5.66 -15.10 1.35
N TRP A 24 -4.68 -14.41 1.90
CA TRP A 24 -4.61 -12.95 1.83
C TRP A 24 -4.32 -12.51 0.41
N LYS A 25 -4.95 -11.43 -0.01
CA LYS A 25 -4.75 -10.83 -1.32
C LYS A 25 -4.12 -9.46 -1.16
N TYR A 26 -3.05 -9.22 -1.90
CA TYR A 26 -2.45 -7.89 -1.95
C TYR A 26 -3.47 -6.87 -2.47
N HIS A 27 -3.56 -5.74 -1.82
CA HIS A 27 -4.44 -4.66 -2.27
C HIS A 27 -3.65 -3.44 -2.70
N HIS A 28 -2.88 -2.83 -1.81
CA HIS A 28 -2.17 -1.61 -2.14
C HIS A 28 -0.98 -1.34 -1.25
N ILE A 29 -0.15 -0.39 -1.69
CA ILE A 29 0.87 0.27 -0.87
C ILE A 29 0.38 1.69 -0.65
N GLY A 30 0.15 2.07 0.60
CA GLY A 30 -0.22 3.42 0.97
C GLY A 30 1.01 4.24 1.31
N ILE A 31 1.15 5.41 0.69
CA ILE A 31 2.28 6.31 0.93
C ILE A 31 1.74 7.65 1.43
N PRO A 32 2.07 8.04 2.67
CA PRO A 32 1.64 9.34 3.19
C PRO A 32 2.22 10.49 2.38
N THR A 33 1.42 11.50 2.13
CA THR A 33 1.85 12.70 1.42
C THR A 33 1.14 13.92 1.96
N THR A 34 1.76 15.09 1.80
CA THR A 34 1.13 16.38 2.05
C THR A 34 0.75 17.08 0.75
N MET A 35 1.09 16.47 -0.39
CA MET A 35 0.78 17.02 -1.71
C MET A 35 -0.68 16.79 -2.06
N THR A 36 -1.25 17.73 -2.81
CA THR A 36 -2.58 17.58 -3.39
C THR A 36 -2.46 17.16 -4.85
N PHE A 37 -3.34 16.28 -5.27
CA PHE A 37 -3.37 15.77 -6.65
C PHE A 37 -4.73 16.09 -7.27
N PRO A 38 -4.79 16.38 -8.58
CA PRO A 38 -6.04 16.74 -9.22
C PRO A 38 -7.09 15.63 -9.25
N ASP A 39 -6.65 14.38 -9.14
CA ASP A 39 -7.52 13.19 -9.17
C ASP A 39 -7.83 12.62 -7.79
N GLU A 40 -7.60 13.40 -6.73
CA GLU A 40 -7.86 12.93 -5.37
C GLU A 40 -9.33 12.54 -5.18
N LYS A 41 -9.53 11.43 -4.49
CA LYS A 41 -10.84 10.99 -4.01
C LYS A 41 -10.87 11.10 -2.50
N TYR A 42 -11.92 11.74 -1.97
CA TYR A 42 -12.07 11.89 -0.52
C TYR A 42 -12.86 10.74 0.07
N LEU A 43 -12.36 10.17 1.14
CA LEU A 43 -13.01 9.12 1.92
C LEU A 43 -13.46 9.70 3.26
N PRO A 44 -14.73 10.13 3.37
CA PRO A 44 -15.17 10.91 4.53
C PRO A 44 -15.15 10.12 5.85
N SER A 45 -15.39 8.83 5.80
CA SER A 45 -15.36 7.99 7.02
C SER A 45 -13.98 7.95 7.67
N PHE A 46 -12.93 8.11 6.88
CA PHE A 46 -11.55 8.07 7.36
C PHE A 46 -10.87 9.42 7.34
N LYS A 47 -11.50 10.45 6.76
CA LYS A 47 -10.92 11.77 6.56
C LYS A 47 -9.58 11.71 5.84
N ILE A 48 -9.56 11.00 4.70
CA ILE A 48 -8.37 10.78 3.89
C ILE A 48 -8.67 11.16 2.45
N TYR A 49 -7.72 11.82 1.79
CA TYR A 49 -7.69 11.99 0.35
C TYR A 49 -6.75 10.97 -0.25
N VAL A 50 -7.20 10.22 -1.25
CA VAL A 50 -6.41 9.17 -1.90
C VAL A 50 -6.31 9.43 -3.39
N SER A 51 -5.17 9.04 -3.99
CA SER A 51 -4.95 9.19 -5.43
C SER A 51 -3.94 8.19 -5.96
N GLY A 52 -3.98 7.93 -7.25
CA GLY A 52 -2.97 7.17 -7.97
C GLY A 52 -3.16 5.67 -7.99
N PHE A 53 -4.05 5.12 -7.20
CA PHE A 53 -4.22 3.66 -7.09
C PHE A 53 -4.48 2.99 -8.43
N SER A 54 -5.44 3.49 -9.20
CA SER A 54 -5.84 2.87 -10.47
C SER A 54 -4.80 3.06 -11.57
N GLU A 55 -3.89 4.03 -11.43
CA GLU A 55 -2.87 4.33 -12.42
C GLU A 55 -1.58 3.57 -12.16
N SER A 56 -1.44 2.92 -11.02
CA SER A 56 -0.23 2.23 -10.63
C SER A 56 -0.35 0.72 -10.84
N PRO A 57 0.60 0.09 -11.57
CA PRO A 57 0.61 -1.37 -11.70
C PRO A 57 0.93 -2.08 -10.38
N PHE A 58 1.42 -1.34 -9.39
CA PHE A 58 1.76 -1.88 -8.08
C PHE A 58 0.73 -1.55 -7.00
N GLY A 59 -0.36 -0.87 -7.37
CA GLY A 59 -1.35 -0.43 -6.40
C GLY A 59 -0.82 0.64 -5.45
N ILE A 60 0.03 1.53 -5.92
CA ILE A 60 0.54 2.63 -5.11
C ILE A 60 -0.56 3.67 -4.95
N GLU A 61 -0.88 3.99 -3.70
CA GLU A 61 -1.91 4.95 -3.34
C GLU A 61 -1.31 6.06 -2.50
N TRP A 62 -1.37 7.29 -2.98
CA TRP A 62 -0.95 8.47 -2.23
C TRP A 62 -2.06 8.85 -1.28
N MET A 63 -1.73 9.01 0.00
CA MET A 63 -2.70 9.22 1.06
C MET A 63 -2.40 10.51 1.81
N ARG A 64 -3.31 11.47 1.71
CA ARG A 64 -3.21 12.74 2.43
C ARG A 64 -4.23 12.73 3.55
N TYR A 65 -3.74 12.70 4.78
CA TYR A 65 -4.57 12.59 5.97
C TYR A 65 -5.00 13.95 6.45
N GLU A 66 -6.31 14.10 6.68
CA GLU A 66 -6.88 15.32 7.21
C GLU A 66 -6.75 15.34 8.73
N THR A 67 -6.73 16.55 9.32
CA THR A 67 -6.73 16.69 10.78
C THR A 67 -7.97 16.02 11.37
N GLY A 68 -7.77 15.24 12.40
CA GLY A 68 -8.86 14.48 13.03
C GLY A 68 -9.12 13.12 12.38
N CYS A 69 -8.27 12.70 11.43
CA CYS A 69 -8.35 11.36 10.85
C CYS A 69 -8.28 10.30 11.96
N PRO A 70 -9.21 9.32 11.97
CA PRO A 70 -9.24 8.28 13.01
C PRO A 70 -8.17 7.20 12.84
N ILE A 71 -7.45 7.20 11.73
CA ILE A 71 -6.40 6.21 11.47
C ILE A 71 -5.25 6.40 12.46
N HIS A 72 -4.66 5.30 12.91
CA HIS A 72 -3.53 5.33 13.85
C HIS A 72 -2.42 6.27 13.35
N PRO A 73 -1.87 7.14 14.22
CA PRO A 73 -0.86 8.12 13.80
C PRO A 73 0.35 7.54 13.09
N LEU A 74 0.79 6.34 13.45
CA LEU A 74 1.93 5.70 12.79
C LEU A 74 1.65 5.46 11.30
N ILE A 75 0.44 5.01 10.95
CA ILE A 75 0.04 4.78 9.56
C ILE A 75 0.02 6.08 8.77
N GLN A 76 -0.28 7.20 9.43
CA GLN A 76 -0.25 8.51 8.81
C GLN A 76 1.16 9.03 8.53
N GLN A 77 2.19 8.41 9.09
CA GLN A 77 3.57 8.89 9.01
C GLN A 77 4.47 8.01 8.14
N VAL A 78 4.15 6.74 7.98
CA VAL A 78 5.00 5.79 7.25
C VAL A 78 4.20 5.09 6.16
N ALA A 79 4.91 4.62 5.13
CA ALA A 79 4.29 3.81 4.10
C ALA A 79 3.83 2.47 4.69
N HIS A 80 2.74 1.93 4.14
CA HIS A 80 2.19 0.65 4.61
C HIS A 80 1.75 -0.22 3.44
N ILE A 81 1.73 -1.53 3.69
CA ILE A 81 1.21 -2.51 2.73
C ILE A 81 -0.12 -3.02 3.28
N ALA A 82 -1.14 -3.01 2.43
CA ALA A 82 -2.47 -3.46 2.80
C ALA A 82 -2.85 -4.73 2.05
N PHE A 83 -3.45 -5.67 2.79
CA PHE A 83 -3.98 -6.91 2.24
C PHE A 83 -5.49 -6.97 2.45
N GLU A 84 -6.18 -7.60 1.51
CA GLU A 84 -7.59 -7.92 1.63
C GLU A 84 -7.72 -9.31 2.24
N VAL A 85 -8.58 -9.47 3.24
CA VAL A 85 -8.83 -10.74 3.91
C VAL A 85 -10.34 -11.01 3.96
N ASP A 86 -10.71 -12.28 3.91
CA ASP A 86 -12.11 -12.67 3.90
C ASP A 86 -12.75 -12.67 5.31
N ASN A 87 -11.94 -12.98 6.31
CA ASN A 87 -12.39 -13.03 7.71
C ASN A 87 -11.40 -12.27 8.59
N ILE A 88 -11.94 -11.53 9.50
CA ILE A 88 -11.18 -10.78 10.49
C ILE A 88 -11.41 -11.37 11.86
#